data_543a6e3dcf1d149c89e844f622e26970
#
_entry.id   543a6e3dcf1d149c89e844f622e26970
#
_cell.length_a   1.000
_cell.length_b   1.000
_cell.length_c   1.000
_cell.angle_alpha   90.00
_cell.angle_beta   90.00
_cell.angle_gamma   90.00
#
_symmetry.space_group_name_H-M   'P 1'
#
loop_
_entity.id
_entity.type
_entity.pdbx_description
1 polymer ?
#
loop_
_entity_poly.entity_id
_entity_poly.type
_entity_poly.pdbx_seq_one_letter_code
_entity_poly.pdbx_strand_id
1 'polypeptide(L)'
;MTRRRRCSPPRRRSRGSGKDQLRMGAAELIPLGIRRDHSVVRRGSRCAGVHLIIDLYEAKRLDDLAHIEATLRRCVDASRATLLHLHLHRFQPNGVSGVAVLAESHISIHTWPYSGYAALDVFMCGDADPDQCVPVLREAFAAKRVEVNELCRGRDAAGSA
;
A
#
# COMPACT_ATOMS: atom_id res chain seq x y z
N MET A 1 65.64 -10.17 45.02
CA MET A 1 64.41 -10.95 45.27
C MET A 1 63.26 -10.24 44.56
N THR A 2 62.97 -10.66 43.35
CA THR A 2 61.99 -10.00 42.46
C THR A 2 60.78 -10.89 42.36
N ARG A 3 59.65 -10.43 42.95
CA ARG A 3 58.33 -11.13 42.88
C ARG A 3 57.71 -10.97 41.47
N ARG A 4 57.62 -12.09 40.75
CA ARG A 4 56.83 -12.17 39.48
C ARG A 4 55.34 -12.09 39.80
N ARG A 5 54.68 -11.06 39.25
CA ARG A 5 53.21 -10.97 39.24
C ARG A 5 52.66 -11.94 38.18
N ARG A 6 51.81 -12.87 38.60
CA ARG A 6 51.05 -13.76 37.72
C ARG A 6 49.95 -12.97 37.07
N CYS A 7 49.94 -12.94 35.74
CA CYS A 7 48.89 -12.41 34.92
C CYS A 7 47.79 -13.46 34.80
N SER A 8 46.57 -13.13 35.24
CA SER A 8 45.39 -13.98 35.05
C SER A 8 44.82 -13.75 33.65
N PRO A 9 44.30 -14.79 32.95
CA PRO A 9 43.72 -14.64 31.61
C PRO A 9 42.33 -13.98 31.68
N PRO A 10 41.91 -13.24 30.61
CA PRO A 10 40.63 -12.57 30.59
C PRO A 10 39.49 -13.59 30.48
N ARG A 11 38.43 -13.35 31.25
CA ARG A 11 37.20 -14.14 31.23
C ARG A 11 36.54 -14.03 29.84
N ARG A 12 36.30 -15.19 29.23
CA ARG A 12 35.47 -15.33 28.02
C ARG A 12 34.08 -14.80 28.30
N ARG A 13 33.71 -13.71 27.64
CA ARG A 13 32.29 -13.26 27.57
C ARG A 13 31.53 -14.28 26.71
N SER A 14 30.54 -14.92 27.31
CA SER A 14 29.54 -15.73 26.62
C SER A 14 28.80 -14.84 25.62
N ARG A 15 28.88 -15.20 24.34
CA ARG A 15 28.00 -14.63 23.31
C ARG A 15 26.59 -15.11 23.61
N GLY A 16 25.76 -14.21 24.09
CA GLY A 16 24.32 -14.39 24.13
C GLY A 16 23.81 -14.52 22.69
N SER A 17 23.29 -15.69 22.34
CA SER A 17 22.58 -15.90 21.10
C SER A 17 21.22 -15.18 21.22
N GLY A 18 21.23 -13.92 20.84
CA GLY A 18 19.98 -13.17 20.61
C GLY A 18 19.34 -13.69 19.32
N LYS A 19 18.52 -14.72 19.44
CA LYS A 19 17.51 -15.00 18.44
C LYS A 19 16.40 -13.97 18.64
N ASP A 20 16.58 -12.78 18.08
CA ASP A 20 15.47 -11.89 17.79
C ASP A 20 14.64 -12.56 16.68
N GLN A 21 13.75 -13.45 17.11
CA GLN A 21 12.63 -13.87 16.29
C GLN A 21 11.72 -12.64 16.17
N LEU A 22 11.74 -12.02 14.98
CA LEU A 22 10.64 -11.18 14.53
C LEU A 22 9.35 -11.99 14.77
N ARG A 23 8.64 -11.68 15.83
CA ARG A 23 7.25 -12.06 15.98
C ARG A 23 6.47 -11.27 14.93
N MET A 24 6.30 -11.87 13.76
CA MET A 24 5.22 -11.48 12.87
C MET A 24 3.94 -11.66 13.68
N GLY A 25 3.31 -10.54 14.02
CA GLY A 25 2.01 -10.57 14.67
C GLY A 25 1.08 -11.44 13.83
N ALA A 26 0.40 -12.38 14.48
CA ALA A 26 -0.63 -13.16 13.84
C ALA A 26 -1.62 -12.17 13.19
N ALA A 27 -1.80 -12.28 11.88
CA ALA A 27 -2.80 -11.51 11.17
C ALA A 27 -4.14 -11.84 11.83
N GLU A 28 -4.76 -10.85 12.43
CA GLU A 28 -6.08 -11.00 13.03
C GLU A 28 -7.06 -11.34 11.92
N LEU A 29 -7.63 -12.53 11.97
CA LEU A 29 -8.61 -12.97 11.00
C LEU A 29 -9.88 -12.15 11.23
N ILE A 30 -10.08 -11.12 10.44
CA ILE A 30 -11.35 -10.38 10.40
C ILE A 30 -12.37 -11.33 9.74
N PRO A 31 -13.46 -11.69 10.42
CA PRO A 31 -14.50 -12.50 9.81
C PRO A 31 -15.19 -11.67 8.73
N LEU A 32 -14.75 -11.80 7.49
CA LEU A 32 -15.48 -11.34 6.32
C LEU A 32 -16.79 -12.13 6.28
N GLY A 33 -17.91 -11.45 6.48
CA GLY A 33 -19.24 -12.04 6.31
C GLY A 33 -19.30 -12.78 4.98
N ILE A 34 -19.82 -14.00 5.01
CA ILE A 34 -19.81 -14.99 3.93
C ILE A 34 -20.52 -14.43 2.68
N ARG A 35 -19.83 -13.63 1.88
CA ARG A 35 -20.16 -13.44 0.47
C ARG A 35 -19.25 -14.41 -0.31
N ARG A 36 -19.84 -15.44 -0.87
CA ARG A 36 -19.13 -16.47 -1.64
C ARG A 36 -18.56 -15.97 -2.97
N ASP A 37 -18.87 -14.73 -3.36
CA ASP A 37 -18.45 -14.15 -4.63
C ASP A 37 -18.20 -12.64 -4.46
N HIS A 38 -16.93 -12.25 -4.51
CA HIS A 38 -16.48 -10.83 -4.54
C HIS A 38 -16.42 -10.26 -5.95
N SER A 39 -17.06 -10.93 -6.93
CA SER A 39 -17.06 -10.49 -8.31
C SER A 39 -17.83 -9.17 -8.49
N VAL A 40 -17.36 -8.39 -9.44
CA VAL A 40 -17.92 -7.09 -9.84
C VAL A 40 -18.51 -7.21 -11.24
N VAL A 41 -19.65 -6.60 -11.49
CA VAL A 41 -20.18 -6.44 -12.86
C VAL A 41 -19.81 -5.05 -13.36
N ARG A 42 -18.99 -4.99 -14.39
CA ARG A 42 -18.52 -3.75 -14.99
C ARG A 42 -18.76 -3.77 -16.51
N ARG A 43 -19.47 -2.77 -17.04
CA ARG A 43 -19.79 -2.68 -18.48
C ARG A 43 -20.37 -3.98 -19.07
N GLY A 44 -21.23 -4.66 -18.31
CA GLY A 44 -21.86 -5.91 -18.76
C GLY A 44 -20.97 -7.16 -18.66
N SER A 45 -19.72 -7.03 -18.18
CA SER A 45 -18.82 -8.17 -17.94
C SER A 45 -18.66 -8.44 -16.46
N ARG A 46 -18.71 -9.70 -16.05
CA ARG A 46 -18.37 -10.13 -14.69
C ARG A 46 -16.84 -10.28 -14.58
N CYS A 47 -16.24 -9.72 -13.56
CA CYS A 47 -14.81 -9.82 -13.31
C CYS A 47 -14.50 -9.94 -11.80
N ALA A 48 -13.33 -10.46 -11.47
CA ALA A 48 -12.90 -10.60 -10.07
C ALA A 48 -12.70 -9.25 -9.39
N GLY A 49 -12.34 -8.22 -10.15
CA GLY A 49 -12.20 -6.85 -9.65
C GLY A 49 -11.90 -5.84 -10.75
N VAL A 50 -12.06 -4.56 -10.40
CA VAL A 50 -11.74 -3.42 -11.26
C VAL A 50 -10.38 -2.88 -10.86
N HIS A 51 -9.51 -2.67 -11.85
CA HIS A 51 -8.18 -2.10 -11.67
C HIS A 51 -8.08 -0.80 -12.45
N LEU A 52 -7.89 0.31 -11.75
CA LEU A 52 -7.58 1.60 -12.34
C LEU A 52 -6.08 1.82 -12.29
N ILE A 53 -5.49 2.09 -13.44
CA ILE A 53 -4.12 2.58 -13.59
C ILE A 53 -4.24 4.07 -13.80
N ILE A 54 -3.69 4.88 -12.88
CA ILE A 54 -3.91 6.31 -12.82
C ILE A 54 -2.57 7.03 -12.89
N ASP A 55 -2.47 7.96 -13.85
CA ASP A 55 -1.34 8.86 -14.02
C ASP A 55 -1.75 10.29 -13.69
N LEU A 56 -1.03 10.91 -12.76
CA LEU A 56 -1.20 12.32 -12.39
C LEU A 56 -0.05 13.14 -12.96
N TYR A 57 -0.37 14.23 -13.67
CA TYR A 57 0.60 15.12 -14.25
C TYR A 57 0.43 16.56 -13.73
N GLU A 58 1.54 17.29 -13.67
CA GLU A 58 1.62 18.62 -13.07
C GLU A 58 1.02 18.67 -11.65
N ALA A 59 1.22 17.55 -10.93
CA ALA A 59 0.76 17.35 -9.58
C ALA A 59 1.71 18.00 -8.56
N LYS A 60 1.16 18.32 -7.38
CA LYS A 60 1.88 19.01 -6.29
C LYS A 60 1.91 18.15 -5.03
N ARG A 61 2.77 18.53 -4.08
CA ARG A 61 2.90 17.90 -2.76
C ARG A 61 3.28 16.40 -2.83
N LEU A 62 4.01 16.02 -3.86
CA LEU A 62 4.39 14.63 -4.14
C LEU A 62 5.53 14.10 -3.25
N ASP A 63 6.10 14.94 -2.36
CA ASP A 63 7.14 14.57 -1.39
C ASP A 63 6.68 14.78 0.08
N ASP A 64 5.41 15.13 0.25
CA ASP A 64 4.80 15.36 1.56
C ASP A 64 4.15 14.06 2.07
N LEU A 65 4.90 13.33 2.89
CA LEU A 65 4.49 12.00 3.37
C LEU A 65 3.15 12.03 4.12
N ALA A 66 2.95 13.03 4.99
CA ALA A 66 1.71 13.14 5.77
C ALA A 66 0.51 13.45 4.87
N HIS A 67 0.72 14.29 3.84
CA HIS A 67 -0.32 14.59 2.87
C HIS A 67 -0.70 13.37 2.02
N ILE A 68 0.31 12.61 1.57
CA ILE A 68 0.10 11.39 0.80
C ILE A 68 -0.68 10.37 1.64
N GLU A 69 -0.28 10.17 2.90
CA GLU A 69 -0.99 9.27 3.82
C GLU A 69 -2.46 9.67 3.98
N ALA A 70 -2.71 10.94 4.30
CA ALA A 70 -4.06 11.45 4.48
C ALA A 70 -4.90 11.30 3.19
N THR A 71 -4.28 11.51 2.03
CA THR A 71 -4.94 11.35 0.73
C THR A 71 -5.33 9.90 0.46
N LEU A 72 -4.43 8.95 0.70
CA LEU A 72 -4.75 7.52 0.52
C LEU A 72 -5.87 7.07 1.47
N ARG A 73 -5.88 7.54 2.72
CA ARG A 73 -7.00 7.28 3.65
C ARG A 73 -8.31 7.84 3.15
N ARG A 74 -8.32 9.07 2.61
CA ARG A 74 -9.51 9.66 1.97
C ARG A 74 -9.99 8.83 0.76
N CYS A 75 -9.08 8.27 -0.03
CA CYS A 75 -9.44 7.36 -1.13
C CYS A 75 -10.11 6.09 -0.61
N VAL A 76 -9.58 5.50 0.47
CA VAL A 76 -10.19 4.33 1.12
C VAL A 76 -11.61 4.63 1.58
N ASP A 77 -11.81 5.74 2.29
CA ASP A 77 -13.14 6.16 2.78
C ASP A 77 -14.11 6.42 1.63
N ALA A 78 -13.67 7.17 0.61
CA ALA A 78 -14.51 7.51 -0.55
C ALA A 78 -14.92 6.28 -1.35
N SER A 79 -14.04 5.30 -1.50
CA SER A 79 -14.33 4.05 -2.20
C SER A 79 -15.13 3.04 -1.37
N ARG A 80 -15.40 3.34 -0.11
CA ARG A 80 -16.06 2.43 0.87
C ARG A 80 -15.27 1.14 1.09
N ALA A 81 -13.95 1.20 0.95
CA ALA A 81 -13.06 0.09 1.21
C ALA A 81 -12.64 0.04 2.69
N THR A 82 -12.10 -1.11 3.11
CA THR A 82 -11.64 -1.33 4.47
C THR A 82 -10.12 -1.34 4.52
N LEU A 83 -9.51 -0.35 5.19
CA LEU A 83 -8.06 -0.28 5.33
C LEU A 83 -7.56 -1.33 6.34
N LEU A 84 -6.67 -2.22 5.89
CA LEU A 84 -5.98 -3.19 6.75
C LEU A 84 -4.60 -2.69 7.17
N HIS A 85 -3.83 -2.17 6.23
CA HIS A 85 -2.48 -1.68 6.47
C HIS A 85 -2.11 -0.59 5.48
N LEU A 86 -1.32 0.41 5.92
CA LEU A 86 -0.77 1.43 5.04
C LEU A 86 0.71 1.61 5.36
N HIS A 87 1.53 1.52 4.34
CA HIS A 87 2.97 1.76 4.44
C HIS A 87 3.43 2.71 3.36
N LEU A 88 4.20 3.74 3.77
CA LEU A 88 4.84 4.68 2.87
C LEU A 88 6.34 4.70 3.14
N HIS A 89 7.12 4.72 2.08
CA HIS A 89 8.56 4.87 2.12
C HIS A 89 8.99 6.13 1.37
N ARG A 90 9.73 7.02 2.06
CA ARG A 90 10.31 8.22 1.45
C ARG A 90 11.72 7.92 0.96
N PHE A 91 12.00 8.25 -0.28
CA PHE A 91 13.33 8.13 -0.86
C PHE A 91 14.18 9.39 -0.67
N GLN A 92 15.50 9.22 -0.72
CA GLN A 92 16.45 10.30 -0.80
C GLN A 92 16.93 10.44 -2.27
N PRO A 93 17.01 11.65 -2.83
CA PRO A 93 16.75 12.97 -2.20
C PRO A 93 15.26 13.32 -2.10
N ASN A 94 14.36 12.67 -2.84
CA ASN A 94 12.92 12.87 -2.80
C ASN A 94 12.15 11.72 -3.48
N GLY A 95 10.82 11.78 -3.36
CA GLY A 95 9.90 10.79 -3.87
C GLY A 95 9.40 9.85 -2.79
N VAL A 96 8.20 9.35 -3.00
CA VAL A 96 7.52 8.43 -2.08
C VAL A 96 6.99 7.25 -2.87
N SER A 97 7.13 6.06 -2.30
CA SER A 97 6.39 4.87 -2.74
C SER A 97 5.61 4.31 -1.57
N GLY A 98 4.45 3.77 -1.84
CA GLY A 98 3.66 3.18 -0.79
C GLY A 98 2.49 2.34 -1.26
N VAL A 99 1.89 1.67 -0.28
CA VAL A 99 0.74 0.81 -0.51
C VAL A 99 -0.21 0.87 0.68
N ALA A 100 -1.50 1.00 0.37
CA ALA A 100 -2.60 0.71 1.28
C ALA A 100 -3.14 -0.67 0.93
N VAL A 101 -3.01 -1.62 1.85
CA VAL A 101 -3.60 -2.95 1.75
C VAL A 101 -5.02 -2.85 2.28
N LEU A 102 -5.96 -3.31 1.49
CA LEU A 102 -7.39 -3.26 1.78
C LEU A 102 -7.96 -4.68 1.90
N ALA A 103 -9.07 -4.83 2.61
CA ALA A 103 -9.81 -6.09 2.59
C ALA A 103 -10.28 -6.46 1.17
N GLU A 104 -10.51 -5.46 0.33
CA GLU A 104 -10.97 -5.56 -1.05
C GLU A 104 -9.84 -5.53 -2.09
N SER A 105 -8.59 -5.36 -1.74
CA SER A 105 -7.32 -5.47 -2.49
C SER A 105 -6.28 -4.42 -2.12
N HIS A 106 -6.05 -3.33 -2.90
CA HIS A 106 -5.00 -2.35 -2.58
C HIS A 106 -5.11 -1.04 -3.37
N ILE A 107 -4.43 -0.01 -2.83
CA ILE A 107 -4.03 1.20 -3.57
C ILE A 107 -2.51 1.31 -3.45
N SER A 108 -1.79 1.43 -4.58
CA SER A 108 -0.35 1.76 -4.56
C SER A 108 -0.10 3.16 -5.11
N ILE A 109 1.02 3.78 -4.72
CA ILE A 109 1.46 5.08 -5.19
C ILE A 109 2.98 5.11 -5.36
N HIS A 110 3.43 5.74 -6.45
CA HIS A 110 4.82 6.12 -6.70
C HIS A 110 4.86 7.56 -7.16
N THR A 111 5.79 8.36 -6.63
CA THR A 111 5.86 9.78 -6.93
C THR A 111 7.21 10.21 -7.46
N TRP A 112 7.19 11.15 -8.41
CA TRP A 112 8.37 11.85 -8.97
C TRP A 112 8.19 13.35 -8.82
N PRO A 113 8.55 13.93 -7.64
CA PRO A 113 8.28 15.33 -7.31
C PRO A 113 8.87 16.32 -8.32
N TYR A 114 10.07 16.06 -8.86
CA TYR A 114 10.73 16.95 -9.83
C TYR A 114 9.99 17.06 -11.16
N SER A 115 9.33 16.01 -11.60
CA SER A 115 8.55 16.02 -12.84
C SER A 115 7.08 16.37 -12.62
N GLY A 116 6.65 16.52 -11.36
CA GLY A 116 5.25 16.71 -11.03
C GLY A 116 4.38 15.51 -11.43
N TYR A 117 4.95 14.29 -11.39
CA TYR A 117 4.30 13.07 -11.83
C TYR A 117 4.08 12.09 -10.67
N ALA A 118 2.93 11.44 -10.67
CA ALA A 118 2.67 10.29 -9.81
C ALA A 118 1.92 9.21 -10.58
N ALA A 119 2.29 7.95 -10.32
CA ALA A 119 1.63 6.75 -10.80
C ALA A 119 0.92 6.06 -9.66
N LEU A 120 -0.33 5.66 -9.87
CA LEU A 120 -1.12 4.94 -8.89
C LEU A 120 -1.83 3.75 -9.52
N ASP A 121 -1.94 2.68 -8.73
CA ASP A 121 -2.79 1.54 -9.01
C ASP A 121 -3.89 1.49 -7.95
N VAL A 122 -5.13 1.38 -8.39
CA VAL A 122 -6.29 1.19 -7.53
C VAL A 122 -6.99 -0.07 -7.98
N PHE A 123 -6.77 -1.17 -7.27
CA PHE A 123 -7.43 -2.44 -7.55
C PHE A 123 -8.41 -2.77 -6.44
N MET A 124 -9.67 -2.96 -6.80
CA MET A 124 -10.73 -3.26 -5.83
C MET A 124 -11.71 -4.31 -6.38
N CYS A 125 -12.26 -5.09 -5.47
CA CYS A 125 -13.31 -6.08 -5.71
C CYS A 125 -14.51 -5.83 -4.80
N GLY A 126 -15.56 -6.62 -4.95
CA GLY A 126 -16.76 -6.56 -4.12
C GLY A 126 -17.55 -5.27 -4.31
N ASP A 127 -17.95 -4.67 -3.17
CA ASP A 127 -18.81 -3.47 -3.16
C ASP A 127 -18.01 -2.16 -3.13
N ALA A 128 -16.67 -2.23 -3.15
CA ALA A 128 -15.81 -1.05 -3.19
C ALA A 128 -15.84 -0.40 -4.58
N ASP A 129 -15.86 0.94 -4.60
CA ASP A 129 -15.93 1.74 -5.84
C ASP A 129 -14.61 2.48 -6.09
N PRO A 130 -13.69 1.92 -6.91
CA PRO A 130 -12.39 2.53 -7.16
C PRO A 130 -12.47 3.87 -7.88
N ASP A 131 -13.57 4.16 -8.62
CA ASP A 131 -13.73 5.42 -9.34
C ASP A 131 -13.76 6.63 -8.41
N GLN A 132 -14.22 6.45 -7.16
CA GLN A 132 -14.25 7.51 -6.16
C GLN A 132 -12.85 7.99 -5.73
N CYS A 133 -11.82 7.20 -5.98
CA CYS A 133 -10.44 7.63 -5.73
C CYS A 133 -9.99 8.74 -6.69
N VAL A 134 -10.45 8.74 -7.93
CA VAL A 134 -9.99 9.66 -8.98
C VAL A 134 -10.19 11.14 -8.61
N PRO A 135 -11.41 11.60 -8.24
CA PRO A 135 -11.61 12.99 -7.83
C PRO A 135 -10.83 13.37 -6.58
N VAL A 136 -10.70 12.46 -5.61
CA VAL A 136 -9.91 12.69 -4.39
C VAL A 136 -8.43 12.92 -4.72
N LEU A 137 -7.86 12.10 -5.59
CA LEU A 137 -6.46 12.21 -6.01
C LEU A 137 -6.22 13.49 -6.80
N ARG A 138 -7.08 13.81 -7.76
CA ARG A 138 -6.99 15.04 -8.56
C ARG A 138 -6.97 16.29 -7.68
N GLU A 139 -7.90 16.37 -6.72
CA GLU A 139 -8.02 17.50 -5.81
C GLU A 139 -6.81 17.59 -4.88
N ALA A 140 -6.49 16.51 -4.18
CA ALA A 140 -5.45 16.49 -3.16
C ALA A 140 -4.07 16.87 -3.73
N PHE A 141 -3.73 16.35 -4.90
CA PHE A 141 -2.47 16.65 -5.57
C PHE A 141 -2.53 17.85 -6.51
N ALA A 142 -3.69 18.54 -6.60
CA ALA A 142 -3.92 19.64 -7.54
C ALA A 142 -3.41 19.31 -8.97
N ALA A 143 -3.63 18.05 -9.40
CA ALA A 143 -3.16 17.55 -10.68
C ALA A 143 -3.92 18.21 -11.83
N LYS A 144 -3.18 18.81 -12.79
CA LYS A 144 -3.82 19.47 -13.93
C LYS A 144 -4.33 18.49 -14.97
N ARG A 145 -3.63 17.37 -15.15
CA ARG A 145 -4.05 16.29 -16.03
C ARG A 145 -4.05 14.97 -15.27
N VAL A 146 -5.12 14.21 -15.46
CA VAL A 146 -5.28 12.86 -14.89
C VAL A 146 -5.66 11.94 -16.03
N GLU A 147 -4.87 10.88 -16.22
CA GLU A 147 -5.17 9.80 -17.15
C GLU A 147 -5.58 8.56 -16.34
N VAL A 148 -6.63 7.88 -16.79
CA VAL A 148 -7.16 6.70 -16.12
C VAL A 148 -7.39 5.60 -17.16
N ASN A 149 -6.74 4.46 -16.95
CA ASN A 149 -6.98 3.24 -17.71
C ASN A 149 -7.70 2.23 -16.82
N GLU A 150 -8.88 1.78 -17.24
CA GLU A 150 -9.68 0.80 -16.51
C GLU A 150 -9.48 -0.60 -17.08
N LEU A 151 -9.17 -1.54 -16.20
CA LEU A 151 -9.03 -2.95 -16.52
C LEU A 151 -9.98 -3.80 -15.68
N CYS A 152 -10.80 -4.59 -16.35
CA CYS A 152 -11.59 -5.65 -15.71
C CYS A 152 -10.70 -6.89 -15.58
N ARG A 153 -10.29 -7.22 -14.35
CA ARG A 153 -9.37 -8.33 -14.04
C ARG A 153 -10.16 -9.61 -13.72
N GLY A 154 -9.64 -10.75 -14.17
CA GLY A 154 -10.27 -12.04 -13.92
C GLY A 154 -11.63 -12.18 -14.60
N ARG A 155 -11.77 -11.72 -15.85
CA ARG A 155 -12.92 -12.09 -16.67
C ARG A 155 -12.97 -13.59 -16.76
N ASP A 156 -14.16 -14.19 -16.67
CA ASP A 156 -14.41 -15.64 -16.72
C ASP A 156 -13.83 -16.44 -15.54
N ALA A 157 -13.00 -15.83 -14.68
CA ALA A 157 -12.54 -16.46 -13.44
C ALA A 157 -13.60 -16.41 -12.32
N ALA A 158 -14.57 -15.49 -12.43
CA ALA A 158 -15.73 -15.42 -11.54
C ALA A 158 -16.74 -16.48 -12.03
N GLY A 159 -16.62 -17.69 -11.48
CA GLY A 159 -17.25 -18.91 -11.96
C GLY A 159 -18.69 -18.75 -12.41
N SER A 160 -19.01 -19.37 -13.51
CA SER A 160 -20.34 -19.84 -13.81
C SER A 160 -20.79 -20.77 -12.67
N ALA A 161 -21.58 -20.25 -11.73
CA ALA A 161 -22.32 -21.05 -10.77
C ALA A 161 -23.50 -21.67 -11.44
#